data_56c7c95f57ff5c01b206c52fa699c37c
#
_entry.id   56c7c95f57ff5c01b206c52fa699c37c
#
_cell.length_a   1.000
_cell.length_b   1.000
_cell.length_c   1.000
_cell.angle_alpha   90.00
_cell.angle_beta   90.00
_cell.angle_gamma   90.00
#
_symmetry.space_group_name_H-M   'P 1'
#
loop_
_entity.id
_entity.type
_entity.pdbx_description
1 polymer ?
#
loop_
_entity_poly.entity_id
_entity_poly.type
_entity_poly.pdbx_seq_one_letter_code
_entity_poly.pdbx_strand_id
1 'polypeptide(L)'
;MNSKRAADRGLQVGTLERGPLNKISDVPGVSVGHATIRDARHNTGVTVVMPCEDNMFRSRLTAASFVLNGFGKTQGLIQVDELGTLETPIALTNTLNVGIVHDALVEYMVGRCAQERLPVRSLNPVVGECNDSQLNAIEDRAVTREHVLQAIADCRSDFDEGDVGAGTGTICHGLKGGIGSASRVMSIAGQRYTLGVLVQSNHGCLSELTVCGRRLGEEIIRRRKQAPAPAPMDRGSIMMIVATDLPVSDRQLRRIIKRCSVGLARCGSYFGHGSGDVMIGFSTANRVPNGGMARVLTRHELTEEALETAFFAVAEATQEAVLNSLCCADDVHAPDGRVIEGIGRYL
;
A
#
# COMPACT_ATOMS: atom_id res chain seq x y z
N MET A 1 2.60 -22.67 0.60
CA MET A 1 3.61 -22.59 1.69
C MET A 1 3.04 -21.68 2.76
N ASN A 2 3.19 -21.99 4.05
CA ASN A 2 2.69 -21.06 5.09
C ASN A 2 3.60 -19.83 5.12
N SER A 3 3.16 -18.74 4.50
CA SER A 3 3.87 -17.47 4.59
C SER A 3 3.84 -17.02 6.06
N LYS A 4 5.02 -16.92 6.67
CA LYS A 4 5.14 -16.53 8.06
C LYS A 4 5.26 -15.01 8.14
N ARG A 5 4.27 -14.37 8.72
CA ARG A 5 4.29 -12.93 9.01
C ARG A 5 5.32 -12.59 10.09
N ALA A 6 5.59 -11.31 10.27
CA ALA A 6 6.53 -10.84 11.31
C ALA A 6 6.19 -11.39 12.71
N ALA A 7 4.91 -11.39 13.07
CA ALA A 7 4.45 -11.93 14.35
C ALA A 7 4.73 -13.44 14.52
N ASP A 8 4.56 -14.22 13.45
CA ASP A 8 4.81 -15.67 13.46
C ASP A 8 6.31 -16.01 13.62
N ARG A 9 7.16 -15.03 13.34
CA ARG A 9 8.62 -15.08 13.53
C ARG A 9 9.07 -14.49 14.88
N GLY A 10 8.13 -14.17 15.77
CA GLY A 10 8.42 -13.57 17.07
C GLY A 10 8.80 -12.09 17.02
N LEU A 11 8.62 -11.41 15.90
CA LEU A 11 8.89 -9.99 15.79
C LEU A 11 7.70 -9.20 16.37
N GLN A 12 7.93 -8.48 17.44
CA GLN A 12 6.92 -7.63 18.06
C GLN A 12 7.08 -6.19 17.58
N VAL A 13 6.08 -5.67 16.88
CA VAL A 13 6.05 -4.30 16.39
C VAL A 13 4.94 -3.54 17.10
N GLY A 14 5.36 -2.51 17.85
CA GLY A 14 4.45 -1.63 18.56
C GLY A 14 3.77 -2.25 19.77
N THR A 15 2.83 -1.50 20.34
CA THR A 15 2.13 -1.83 21.58
C THR A 15 0.62 -1.76 21.46
N LEU A 16 0.09 -1.14 20.39
CA LEU A 16 -1.35 -1.06 20.16
C LEU A 16 -1.93 -2.42 19.77
N GLU A 17 -3.19 -2.62 20.12
CA GLU A 17 -3.96 -3.81 19.75
C GLU A 17 -4.03 -3.96 18.22
N ARG A 18 -3.79 -5.15 17.72
CA ARG A 18 -3.98 -5.51 16.30
C ARG A 18 -5.43 -5.84 16.05
N GLY A 19 -5.92 -5.56 14.83
CA GLY A 19 -7.20 -6.09 14.37
C GLY A 19 -7.16 -7.60 14.18
N PRO A 20 -8.33 -8.24 13.95
CA PRO A 20 -8.45 -9.70 13.88
C PRO A 20 -7.53 -10.39 12.86
N LEU A 21 -7.39 -9.82 11.67
CA LEU A 21 -6.50 -10.30 10.61
C LEU A 21 -5.14 -9.60 10.63
N ASN A 22 -5.03 -8.52 11.38
CA ASN A 22 -3.90 -7.58 11.35
C ASN A 22 -3.58 -7.13 9.91
N LYS A 23 -4.62 -6.81 9.12
CA LYS A 23 -4.55 -6.38 7.72
C LYS A 23 -5.34 -5.10 7.52
N ILE A 24 -5.12 -4.39 6.40
CA ILE A 24 -5.89 -3.19 6.03
C ILE A 24 -7.39 -3.48 5.97
N SER A 25 -7.77 -4.69 5.66
CA SER A 25 -9.14 -5.20 5.59
C SER A 25 -9.83 -5.38 6.94
N ASP A 26 -9.15 -5.16 8.06
CA ASP A 26 -9.81 -5.02 9.36
C ASP A 26 -10.64 -3.74 9.47
N VAL A 27 -10.38 -2.76 8.59
CA VAL A 27 -11.25 -1.60 8.43
C VAL A 27 -12.53 -2.04 7.72
N PRO A 28 -13.72 -1.81 8.32
CA PRO A 28 -14.98 -2.30 7.78
C PRO A 28 -15.23 -1.91 6.32
N GLY A 29 -15.57 -2.90 5.49
CA GLY A 29 -15.88 -2.75 4.07
C GLY A 29 -14.66 -2.79 3.15
N VAL A 30 -13.44 -2.79 3.68
CA VAL A 30 -12.20 -2.85 2.88
C VAL A 30 -11.86 -4.28 2.52
N SER A 31 -11.49 -4.51 1.26
CA SER A 31 -10.96 -5.77 0.78
C SER A 31 -9.81 -5.56 -0.21
N VAL A 32 -9.01 -6.60 -0.43
CA VAL A 32 -7.83 -6.54 -1.32
C VAL A 32 -7.81 -7.77 -2.20
N GLY A 33 -7.44 -7.58 -3.47
CA GLY A 33 -7.28 -8.68 -4.42
C GLY A 33 -6.05 -8.52 -5.31
N HIS A 34 -5.61 -9.63 -5.87
CA HIS A 34 -4.38 -9.71 -6.63
C HIS A 34 -4.58 -10.42 -7.97
N ALA A 35 -3.82 -9.98 -8.97
CA ALA A 35 -3.54 -10.74 -10.17
C ALA A 35 -2.02 -10.83 -10.33
N THR A 36 -1.47 -12.02 -10.18
CA THR A 36 -0.03 -12.28 -10.22
C THR A 36 0.37 -12.83 -11.58
N ILE A 37 1.39 -12.24 -12.19
CA ILE A 37 2.00 -12.70 -13.44
C ILE A 37 3.39 -13.20 -13.12
N ARG A 38 3.62 -14.52 -13.34
CA ARG A 38 4.90 -15.14 -13.07
C ARG A 38 5.21 -16.18 -14.13
N ASP A 39 6.26 -15.90 -14.92
CA ASP A 39 6.80 -16.81 -15.92
C ASP A 39 8.33 -16.62 -16.04
N ALA A 40 8.95 -17.14 -17.10
CA ALA A 40 10.40 -17.07 -17.30
C ALA A 40 10.93 -15.64 -17.48
N ARG A 41 10.09 -14.67 -17.88
CA ARG A 41 10.48 -13.27 -18.16
C ARG A 41 9.82 -12.28 -17.21
N HIS A 42 8.66 -12.63 -16.66
CA HIS A 42 7.83 -11.71 -15.92
C HIS A 42 7.65 -12.13 -14.46
N ASN A 43 7.91 -11.18 -13.57
CA ASN A 43 7.51 -11.20 -12.17
C ASN A 43 6.84 -9.84 -11.88
N THR A 44 5.54 -9.76 -12.06
CA THR A 44 4.77 -8.51 -11.96
C THR A 44 3.30 -8.80 -11.62
N GLY A 45 2.46 -7.79 -11.63
CA GLY A 45 1.02 -7.97 -11.44
C GLY A 45 0.29 -6.71 -11.02
N VAL A 46 -0.92 -6.92 -10.53
CA VAL A 46 -1.82 -5.87 -10.04
C VAL A 46 -2.32 -6.24 -8.65
N THR A 47 -2.36 -5.26 -7.76
CA THR A 47 -3.05 -5.33 -6.47
C THR A 47 -4.12 -4.26 -6.44
N VAL A 48 -5.35 -4.62 -6.09
CA VAL A 48 -6.46 -3.68 -5.94
C VAL A 48 -6.88 -3.61 -4.48
N VAL A 49 -6.95 -2.40 -3.94
CA VAL A 49 -7.62 -2.12 -2.67
C VAL A 49 -9.01 -1.60 -2.99
N MET A 50 -10.03 -2.36 -2.59
CA MET A 50 -11.44 -2.00 -2.68
C MET A 50 -11.86 -1.31 -1.38
N PRO A 51 -12.16 0.00 -1.39
CA PRO A 51 -12.44 0.76 -0.17
C PRO A 51 -13.78 0.45 0.48
N CYS A 52 -14.74 -0.03 -0.30
CA CYS A 52 -16.07 -0.41 0.17
C CYS A 52 -16.79 -1.25 -0.90
N GLU A 53 -17.88 -1.94 -0.48
CA GLU A 53 -18.72 -2.73 -1.37
C GLU A 53 -19.66 -1.86 -2.23
N ASP A 54 -20.06 -0.71 -1.68
CA ASP A 54 -20.95 0.24 -2.35
C ASP A 54 -20.29 0.91 -3.56
N ASN A 55 -21.10 1.51 -4.43
CA ASN A 55 -20.61 2.32 -5.53
C ASN A 55 -20.01 3.63 -5.00
N MET A 56 -18.67 3.68 -4.95
CA MET A 56 -17.93 4.82 -4.43
C MET A 56 -18.00 6.07 -5.33
N PHE A 57 -18.42 5.94 -6.59
CA PHE A 57 -18.75 7.09 -7.43
C PHE A 57 -20.03 7.78 -6.98
N ARG A 58 -21.04 7.00 -6.53
CA ARG A 58 -22.29 7.55 -5.97
C ARG A 58 -22.04 8.25 -4.63
N SER A 59 -21.22 7.66 -3.78
CA SER A 59 -20.94 8.13 -2.42
C SER A 59 -19.45 8.02 -2.13
N ARG A 60 -18.74 9.11 -2.43
CA ARG A 60 -17.28 9.20 -2.32
C ARG A 60 -16.80 9.07 -0.89
N LEU A 61 -15.61 8.53 -0.71
CA LEU A 61 -14.96 8.47 0.59
C LEU A 61 -14.14 9.74 0.83
N THR A 62 -14.00 10.15 2.09
CA THR A 62 -12.98 11.15 2.45
C THR A 62 -11.60 10.59 2.17
N ALA A 63 -10.75 11.34 1.49
CA ALA A 63 -9.41 10.90 1.09
C ALA A 63 -8.38 12.01 1.16
N ALA A 64 -7.13 11.63 1.24
CA ALA A 64 -5.98 12.53 1.18
C ALA A 64 -4.77 11.81 0.57
N SER A 65 -3.84 12.57 -0.03
CA SER A 65 -2.56 12.04 -0.43
C SER A 65 -1.40 12.86 0.17
N PHE A 66 -0.23 12.23 0.22
CA PHE A 66 1.01 12.90 0.61
C PHE A 66 2.19 12.29 -0.14
N VAL A 67 2.90 13.13 -0.89
CA VAL A 67 4.14 12.76 -1.57
C VAL A 67 5.30 13.15 -0.67
N LEU A 68 6.00 12.16 -0.11
CA LEU A 68 7.18 12.39 0.72
C LEU A 68 8.41 12.61 -0.16
N ASN A 69 8.60 11.76 -1.18
CA ASN A 69 9.58 11.93 -2.24
C ASN A 69 8.96 11.53 -3.58
N GLY A 70 9.11 12.36 -4.60
CA GLY A 70 8.27 12.34 -5.81
C GLY A 70 8.86 11.60 -7.02
N PHE A 71 9.83 10.71 -6.87
CA PHE A 71 10.37 9.94 -7.99
C PHE A 71 9.44 8.77 -8.39
N GLY A 72 8.18 9.08 -8.71
CA GLY A 72 7.11 8.13 -9.04
C GLY A 72 6.17 8.65 -10.13
N LYS A 73 5.30 7.77 -10.64
CA LYS A 73 4.35 8.02 -11.74
C LYS A 73 2.90 7.75 -11.30
N THR A 74 2.64 7.87 -10.00
CA THR A 74 1.29 7.73 -9.42
C THR A 74 0.29 8.68 -10.07
N GLN A 75 -0.90 8.18 -10.42
CA GLN A 75 -1.97 8.95 -11.04
C GLN A 75 -3.17 9.13 -10.12
N GLY A 76 -3.98 10.18 -10.39
CA GLY A 76 -5.23 10.46 -9.71
C GLY A 76 -5.12 11.34 -8.45
N LEU A 77 -3.92 11.74 -8.04
CA LEU A 77 -3.71 12.48 -6.80
C LEU A 77 -4.18 13.95 -6.84
N ILE A 78 -4.18 14.59 -8.01
CA ILE A 78 -4.58 16.00 -8.17
C ILE A 78 -6.00 16.21 -7.65
N GLN A 79 -6.97 15.40 -8.09
CA GLN A 79 -8.36 15.52 -7.64
C GLN A 79 -8.54 15.07 -6.18
N VAL A 80 -7.78 14.07 -5.72
CA VAL A 80 -7.79 13.66 -4.31
C VAL A 80 -7.34 14.81 -3.41
N ASP A 81 -6.27 15.50 -3.78
CA ASP A 81 -5.74 16.62 -3.00
C ASP A 81 -6.63 17.86 -3.03
N GLU A 82 -7.25 18.15 -4.19
CA GLU A 82 -8.11 19.33 -4.35
C GLU A 82 -9.48 19.15 -3.70
N LEU A 83 -10.11 17.96 -3.86
CA LEU A 83 -11.48 17.71 -3.41
C LEU A 83 -11.57 16.94 -2.11
N GLY A 84 -10.47 16.36 -1.60
CA GLY A 84 -10.46 15.54 -0.40
C GLY A 84 -11.29 14.26 -0.52
N THR A 85 -11.45 13.70 -1.73
CA THR A 85 -12.35 12.55 -1.95
C THR A 85 -11.76 11.50 -2.90
N LEU A 86 -12.17 10.23 -2.66
CA LEU A 86 -11.89 9.07 -3.49
C LEU A 86 -13.19 8.52 -4.07
N GLU A 87 -13.21 8.23 -5.39
CA GLU A 87 -14.40 7.78 -6.12
C GLU A 87 -14.19 6.48 -6.92
N THR A 88 -13.02 5.83 -6.78
CA THR A 88 -12.66 4.57 -7.44
C THR A 88 -11.92 3.64 -6.48
N PRO A 89 -11.78 2.34 -6.79
CA PRO A 89 -10.75 1.52 -6.16
C PRO A 89 -9.36 2.14 -6.35
N ILE A 90 -8.42 1.76 -5.48
CA ILE A 90 -6.99 2.11 -5.63
C ILE A 90 -6.29 0.88 -6.21
N ALA A 91 -5.64 1.02 -7.36
CA ALA A 91 -4.82 -0.04 -7.93
C ALA A 91 -3.33 0.25 -7.78
N LEU A 92 -2.55 -0.82 -7.56
CA LEU A 92 -1.09 -0.80 -7.53
C LEU A 92 -0.56 -1.71 -8.65
N THR A 93 0.52 -1.28 -9.31
CA THR A 93 1.14 -2.03 -10.41
C THR A 93 2.62 -1.65 -10.59
N ASN A 94 3.21 -1.92 -11.74
CA ASN A 94 4.55 -1.45 -12.09
C ASN A 94 4.52 -0.13 -12.89
N THR A 95 5.69 0.51 -12.96
CA THR A 95 5.86 1.85 -13.54
C THR A 95 5.31 1.99 -14.97
N LEU A 96 5.55 1.02 -15.86
CA LEU A 96 5.17 1.14 -17.28
C LEU A 96 3.73 0.71 -17.56
N ASN A 97 3.02 0.15 -16.57
CA ASN A 97 1.64 -0.30 -16.72
C ASN A 97 0.60 0.62 -16.07
N VAL A 98 1.00 1.76 -15.48
CA VAL A 98 0.06 2.71 -14.85
C VAL A 98 -1.07 3.11 -15.80
N GLY A 99 -0.77 3.40 -17.07
CA GLY A 99 -1.77 3.85 -18.04
C GLY A 99 -2.85 2.81 -18.35
N ILE A 100 -2.49 1.53 -18.57
CA ILE A 100 -3.46 0.46 -18.85
C ILE A 100 -4.29 0.13 -17.61
N VAL A 101 -3.69 0.17 -16.41
CA VAL A 101 -4.40 -0.07 -15.15
C VAL A 101 -5.39 1.07 -14.87
N HIS A 102 -5.01 2.32 -15.15
CA HIS A 102 -5.90 3.47 -15.05
C HIS A 102 -7.12 3.32 -16.00
N ASP A 103 -6.90 2.98 -17.27
CA ASP A 103 -7.97 2.77 -18.25
C ASP A 103 -8.92 1.64 -17.83
N ALA A 104 -8.38 0.54 -17.31
CA ALA A 104 -9.19 -0.58 -16.82
C ALA A 104 -10.07 -0.20 -15.60
N LEU A 105 -9.58 0.68 -14.71
CA LEU A 105 -10.41 1.21 -13.62
C LEU A 105 -11.53 2.13 -14.14
N VAL A 106 -11.27 2.92 -15.20
CA VAL A 106 -12.34 3.70 -15.87
C VAL A 106 -13.43 2.77 -16.38
N GLU A 107 -13.07 1.73 -17.11
CA GLU A 107 -14.01 0.75 -17.64
C GLU A 107 -14.83 0.07 -16.55
N TYR A 108 -14.15 -0.41 -15.49
CA TYR A 108 -14.83 -1.03 -14.35
C TYR A 108 -15.87 -0.10 -13.72
N MET A 109 -15.48 1.15 -13.44
CA MET A 109 -16.38 2.11 -12.80
C MET A 109 -17.53 2.56 -13.72
N VAL A 110 -17.28 2.73 -15.02
CA VAL A 110 -18.33 3.00 -15.99
C VAL A 110 -19.35 1.86 -16.00
N GLY A 111 -18.88 0.60 -16.00
CA GLY A 111 -19.76 -0.57 -15.90
C GLY A 111 -20.57 -0.61 -14.60
N ARG A 112 -19.93 -0.34 -13.46
CA ARG A 112 -20.61 -0.25 -12.16
C ARG A 112 -21.69 0.85 -12.13
N CYS A 113 -21.37 2.02 -12.67
CA CYS A 113 -22.32 3.14 -12.72
C CYS A 113 -23.49 2.85 -13.67
N ALA A 114 -23.24 2.18 -14.79
CA ALA A 114 -24.29 1.79 -15.74
C ALA A 114 -25.31 0.83 -15.11
N GLN A 115 -24.88 -0.14 -14.31
CA GLN A 115 -25.77 -1.04 -13.56
C GLN A 115 -26.73 -0.28 -12.62
N GLU A 116 -26.28 0.84 -12.08
CA GLU A 116 -27.05 1.69 -11.17
C GLU A 116 -27.71 2.89 -11.87
N ARG A 117 -27.63 2.96 -13.21
CA ARG A 117 -28.14 4.07 -14.05
C ARG A 117 -27.59 5.44 -13.65
N LEU A 118 -26.34 5.47 -13.19
CA LEU A 118 -25.64 6.71 -12.85
C LEU A 118 -24.91 7.26 -14.08
N PRO A 119 -25.15 8.51 -14.50
CA PRO A 119 -24.42 9.10 -15.60
C PRO A 119 -22.98 9.43 -15.19
N VAL A 120 -22.00 8.92 -15.95
CA VAL A 120 -20.58 9.24 -15.77
C VAL A 120 -20.16 10.24 -16.85
N ARG A 121 -19.66 11.40 -16.43
CA ARG A 121 -19.11 12.43 -17.33
C ARG A 121 -17.62 12.68 -17.07
N SER A 122 -17.17 12.35 -15.89
CA SER A 122 -15.78 12.44 -15.45
C SER A 122 -15.55 11.40 -14.37
N LEU A 123 -14.34 10.85 -14.29
CA LEU A 123 -13.94 9.86 -13.32
C LEU A 123 -12.45 10.02 -13.02
N ASN A 124 -12.06 9.88 -11.76
CA ASN A 124 -10.67 10.03 -11.31
C ASN A 124 -10.11 8.73 -10.71
N PRO A 125 -9.64 7.78 -11.53
CA PRO A 125 -8.96 6.59 -11.02
C PRO A 125 -7.66 6.91 -10.32
N VAL A 126 -7.36 6.15 -9.27
CA VAL A 126 -6.12 6.28 -8.50
C VAL A 126 -5.26 5.04 -8.71
N VAL A 127 -4.05 5.23 -9.24
CA VAL A 127 -3.09 4.17 -9.54
C VAL A 127 -1.73 4.51 -8.98
N GLY A 128 -1.21 3.66 -8.07
CA GLY A 128 0.16 3.72 -7.57
C GLY A 128 1.09 2.74 -8.27
N GLU A 129 2.41 2.94 -8.15
CA GLU A 129 3.38 2.08 -8.81
C GLU A 129 4.70 1.96 -8.07
N CYS A 130 5.37 0.81 -8.29
CA CYS A 130 6.78 0.64 -8.00
C CYS A 130 7.49 0.01 -9.20
N ASN A 131 8.75 0.37 -9.43
CA ASN A 131 9.53 -0.15 -10.54
C ASN A 131 10.03 -1.56 -10.24
N ASP A 132 9.59 -2.56 -11.02
CA ASP A 132 9.95 -3.96 -10.85
C ASP A 132 10.98 -4.47 -11.88
N SER A 133 11.62 -3.58 -12.64
CA SER A 133 12.51 -3.92 -13.75
C SER A 133 13.71 -4.79 -13.39
N GLN A 134 14.06 -4.93 -12.12
CA GLN A 134 15.14 -5.80 -11.69
C GLN A 134 14.77 -7.30 -11.72
N LEU A 135 13.47 -7.61 -11.64
CA LEU A 135 12.91 -8.96 -11.62
C LEU A 135 11.93 -9.24 -12.77
N ASN A 136 11.59 -8.21 -13.55
CA ASN A 136 10.57 -8.24 -14.58
C ASN A 136 11.08 -7.60 -15.87
N ALA A 137 10.83 -8.20 -17.03
CA ALA A 137 11.00 -7.56 -18.34
C ALA A 137 9.93 -6.48 -18.50
N ILE A 138 10.11 -5.36 -17.81
CA ILE A 138 9.10 -4.31 -17.63
C ILE A 138 8.66 -3.67 -18.96
N GLU A 139 9.56 -3.63 -19.96
CA GLU A 139 9.31 -3.10 -21.29
C GLU A 139 8.29 -3.91 -22.10
N ASP A 140 8.09 -5.19 -21.76
CA ASP A 140 7.08 -6.05 -22.39
C ASP A 140 5.66 -5.62 -21.98
N ARG A 141 5.51 -4.84 -20.91
CA ARG A 141 4.24 -4.32 -20.40
C ARG A 141 3.18 -5.42 -20.24
N ALA A 142 3.55 -6.51 -19.58
CA ALA A 142 2.76 -7.74 -19.49
C ALA A 142 1.41 -7.61 -18.75
N VAL A 143 1.20 -6.57 -17.95
CA VAL A 143 -0.09 -6.30 -17.29
C VAL A 143 -1.13 -5.85 -18.32
N THR A 144 -2.30 -6.49 -18.29
CA THR A 144 -3.44 -6.19 -19.18
C THR A 144 -4.67 -5.77 -18.37
N ARG A 145 -5.73 -5.36 -19.07
CA ARG A 145 -7.04 -5.04 -18.45
C ARG A 145 -7.64 -6.21 -17.69
N GLU A 146 -7.51 -7.41 -18.25
CA GLU A 146 -8.02 -8.64 -17.66
C GLU A 146 -7.41 -8.90 -16.28
N HIS A 147 -6.11 -8.61 -16.10
CA HIS A 147 -5.44 -8.72 -14.80
C HIS A 147 -6.03 -7.76 -13.76
N VAL A 148 -6.41 -6.54 -14.16
CA VAL A 148 -7.08 -5.59 -13.25
C VAL A 148 -8.45 -6.10 -12.83
N LEU A 149 -9.27 -6.58 -13.80
CA LEU A 149 -10.58 -7.13 -13.53
C LEU A 149 -10.50 -8.40 -12.67
N GLN A 150 -9.48 -9.25 -12.90
CA GLN A 150 -9.20 -10.43 -12.08
C GLN A 150 -8.85 -10.02 -10.65
N ALA A 151 -7.98 -9.03 -10.45
CA ALA A 151 -7.63 -8.53 -9.12
C ALA A 151 -8.84 -7.97 -8.38
N ILE A 152 -9.75 -7.27 -9.09
CA ILE A 152 -11.02 -6.78 -8.52
C ILE A 152 -11.91 -7.95 -8.10
N ALA A 153 -12.01 -9.00 -8.92
CA ALA A 153 -12.83 -10.18 -8.63
C ALA A 153 -12.25 -11.03 -7.47
N ASP A 154 -10.92 -10.98 -7.26
CA ASP A 154 -10.22 -11.67 -6.16
C ASP A 154 -10.31 -10.92 -4.81
N CYS A 155 -10.93 -9.74 -4.75
CA CYS A 155 -10.97 -8.94 -3.53
C CYS A 155 -11.63 -9.69 -2.37
N ARG A 156 -10.88 -9.85 -1.28
CA ARG A 156 -11.31 -10.54 -0.05
C ARG A 156 -10.66 -9.91 1.20
N SER A 157 -11.21 -10.17 2.36
CA SER A 157 -10.68 -9.65 3.62
C SER A 157 -9.36 -10.34 4.01
N ASP A 158 -9.28 -11.66 3.88
CA ASP A 158 -8.06 -12.43 4.16
C ASP A 158 -7.28 -12.70 2.86
N PHE A 159 -6.60 -11.67 2.37
CA PHE A 159 -5.78 -11.70 1.15
C PHE A 159 -4.34 -12.15 1.43
N ASP A 160 -3.63 -12.57 0.39
CA ASP A 160 -2.22 -12.98 0.48
C ASP A 160 -1.27 -11.79 0.58
N GLU A 161 -0.08 -12.00 1.17
CA GLU A 161 1.00 -11.01 1.31
C GLU A 161 2.30 -11.57 0.73
N GLY A 162 3.32 -10.73 0.59
CA GLY A 162 4.62 -11.09 0.02
C GLY A 162 4.69 -10.85 -1.48
N ASP A 163 5.25 -11.80 -2.21
CA ASP A 163 5.54 -11.72 -3.65
C ASP A 163 4.31 -12.02 -4.52
N VAL A 164 3.22 -11.34 -4.27
CA VAL A 164 1.91 -11.46 -4.96
C VAL A 164 1.50 -10.14 -5.61
N GLY A 165 0.66 -10.21 -6.65
CA GLY A 165 0.12 -9.04 -7.33
C GLY A 165 1.20 -8.04 -7.74
N ALA A 166 1.00 -6.76 -7.43
CA ALA A 166 1.96 -5.70 -7.70
C ALA A 166 3.30 -5.85 -6.94
N GLY A 167 3.34 -6.69 -5.89
CA GLY A 167 4.55 -6.98 -5.12
C GLY A 167 5.43 -8.09 -5.69
N THR A 168 5.01 -8.76 -6.78
CA THR A 168 5.69 -9.95 -7.32
C THR A 168 7.14 -9.65 -7.73
N GLY A 169 7.41 -8.51 -8.38
CA GLY A 169 8.74 -8.14 -8.89
C GLY A 169 9.50 -7.13 -8.02
N THR A 170 9.04 -6.82 -6.81
CA THR A 170 9.64 -5.76 -5.99
C THR A 170 10.79 -6.26 -5.10
N ILE A 171 11.74 -5.37 -4.82
CA ILE A 171 12.91 -5.61 -3.97
C ILE A 171 12.94 -4.55 -2.86
N CYS A 172 12.98 -4.99 -1.60
CA CYS A 172 13.01 -4.12 -0.45
C CYS A 172 14.26 -4.35 0.38
N HIS A 173 15.04 -3.30 0.61
CA HIS A 173 16.35 -3.37 1.29
C HIS A 173 17.30 -4.45 0.71
N GLY A 174 17.29 -4.63 -0.64
CA GLY A 174 18.12 -5.63 -1.30
C GLY A 174 17.72 -7.09 -1.03
N LEU A 175 16.57 -7.32 -0.42
CA LEU A 175 15.89 -8.60 -0.24
C LEU A 175 14.58 -8.61 -1.02
N LYS A 176 13.94 -9.78 -1.15
CA LYS A 176 12.63 -9.85 -1.81
C LYS A 176 11.61 -9.03 -1.01
N GLY A 177 11.06 -8.01 -1.66
CA GLY A 177 9.95 -7.20 -1.16
C GLY A 177 8.59 -7.77 -1.58
N GLY A 178 7.52 -6.98 -1.43
CA GLY A 178 6.20 -7.45 -1.80
C GLY A 178 5.06 -6.56 -1.29
N ILE A 179 3.89 -7.16 -1.24
CA ILE A 179 2.73 -6.62 -0.54
C ILE A 179 2.83 -6.99 0.93
N GLY A 180 2.61 -6.02 1.81
CA GLY A 180 2.50 -6.27 3.24
C GLY A 180 1.42 -5.42 3.87
N SER A 181 0.85 -5.88 4.97
CA SER A 181 -0.24 -5.17 5.62
C SER A 181 -0.18 -5.31 7.13
N ALA A 182 -0.77 -4.36 7.83
CA ALA A 182 -1.00 -4.44 9.28
C ALA A 182 -2.15 -3.51 9.68
N SER A 183 -2.74 -3.74 10.85
CA SER A 183 -3.79 -2.88 11.41
C SER A 183 -3.56 -2.60 12.89
N ARG A 184 -4.19 -1.53 13.37
CA ARG A 184 -4.27 -1.16 14.79
C ARG A 184 -5.68 -0.78 15.16
N VAL A 185 -6.08 -1.23 16.34
CA VAL A 185 -7.37 -0.84 16.96
C VAL A 185 -7.09 0.21 18.03
N MET A 186 -7.89 1.26 17.99
CA MET A 186 -7.77 2.40 18.89
C MET A 186 -9.08 2.62 19.63
N SER A 187 -9.01 3.05 20.90
CA SER A 187 -10.17 3.52 21.65
C SER A 187 -10.09 5.04 21.80
N ILE A 188 -11.07 5.76 21.22
CA ILE A 188 -11.16 7.21 21.27
C ILE A 188 -12.57 7.57 21.72
N ALA A 189 -12.67 8.35 22.80
CA ALA A 189 -13.96 8.76 23.39
C ALA A 189 -14.92 7.58 23.69
N GLY A 190 -14.37 6.44 24.09
CA GLY A 190 -15.14 5.22 24.40
C GLY A 190 -15.60 4.41 23.19
N GLN A 191 -15.25 4.83 21.97
CA GLN A 191 -15.53 4.09 20.74
C GLN A 191 -14.26 3.43 20.20
N ARG A 192 -14.42 2.26 19.58
CA ARG A 192 -13.31 1.53 18.94
C ARG A 192 -13.25 1.89 17.45
N TYR A 193 -12.07 2.22 17.01
CA TYR A 193 -11.77 2.52 15.61
C TYR A 193 -10.60 1.67 15.12
N THR A 194 -10.58 1.40 13.84
CA THR A 194 -9.53 0.64 13.17
C THR A 194 -8.77 1.52 12.18
N LEU A 195 -7.46 1.38 12.17
CA LEU A 195 -6.59 1.92 11.12
C LEU A 195 -5.77 0.78 10.55
N GLY A 196 -5.79 0.62 9.23
CA GLY A 196 -5.02 -0.38 8.50
C GLY A 196 -4.10 0.25 7.48
N VAL A 197 -2.96 -0.40 7.26
CA VAL A 197 -1.96 0.00 6.26
C VAL A 197 -1.67 -1.17 5.34
N LEU A 198 -1.60 -0.91 4.04
CA LEU A 198 -1.04 -1.82 3.03
C LEU A 198 0.12 -1.13 2.35
N VAL A 199 1.22 -1.85 2.12
CA VAL A 199 2.37 -1.35 1.38
C VAL A 199 2.67 -2.23 0.16
N GLN A 200 3.14 -1.59 -0.91
CA GLN A 200 3.90 -2.22 -1.99
C GLN A 200 5.35 -1.76 -1.80
N SER A 201 6.21 -2.62 -1.23
CA SER A 201 7.55 -2.27 -0.81
C SER A 201 8.59 -2.58 -1.88
N ASN A 202 9.32 -1.55 -2.33
CA ASN A 202 10.38 -1.66 -3.34
C ASN A 202 11.45 -0.60 -3.07
N HIS A 203 11.92 -0.45 -1.83
CA HIS A 203 12.78 0.64 -1.40
C HIS A 203 13.92 0.17 -0.49
N GLY A 204 14.82 1.09 -0.18
CA GLY A 204 15.82 0.95 0.85
C GLY A 204 17.11 0.25 0.41
N CYS A 205 18.15 0.42 1.22
CA CYS A 205 19.46 -0.22 1.07
C CYS A 205 19.65 -1.29 2.13
N LEU A 206 20.32 -2.39 1.78
CA LEU A 206 20.53 -3.51 2.71
C LEU A 206 21.29 -3.07 3.97
N SER A 207 22.31 -2.21 3.85
CA SER A 207 23.09 -1.70 4.98
C SER A 207 22.24 -1.03 6.06
N GLU A 208 21.13 -0.40 5.64
CA GLU A 208 20.26 0.38 6.51
C GLU A 208 19.13 -0.43 7.13
N LEU A 209 18.88 -1.66 6.65
CA LEU A 209 17.76 -2.48 7.11
C LEU A 209 17.79 -2.68 8.63
N THR A 210 16.74 -2.19 9.28
CA THR A 210 16.53 -2.32 10.71
C THR A 210 15.23 -3.09 10.98
N VAL A 211 15.30 -4.12 11.79
CA VAL A 211 14.16 -4.96 12.19
C VAL A 211 14.02 -4.90 13.71
N CYS A 212 12.95 -4.28 14.19
CA CYS A 212 12.66 -4.10 15.63
C CYS A 212 13.87 -3.56 16.42
N GLY A 213 14.57 -2.55 15.87
CA GLY A 213 15.75 -1.93 16.47
C GLY A 213 17.07 -2.67 16.22
N ARG A 214 17.05 -3.86 15.63
CA ARG A 214 18.25 -4.64 15.29
C ARG A 214 18.72 -4.25 13.89
N ARG A 215 20.00 -3.90 13.72
CA ARG A 215 20.61 -3.58 12.42
C ARG A 215 20.86 -4.85 11.60
N LEU A 216 19.78 -5.50 11.19
CA LEU A 216 19.83 -6.81 10.51
C LEU A 216 20.61 -6.73 9.19
N GLY A 217 20.53 -5.62 8.47
CA GLY A 217 21.24 -5.45 7.20
C GLY A 217 22.75 -5.60 7.33
N GLU A 218 23.37 -5.04 8.36
CA GLU A 218 24.79 -5.19 8.63
C GLU A 218 25.16 -6.65 8.94
N GLU A 219 24.30 -7.36 9.66
CA GLU A 219 24.52 -8.77 9.96
C GLU A 219 24.46 -9.64 8.71
N ILE A 220 23.51 -9.35 7.80
CA ILE A 220 23.40 -10.04 6.52
C ILE A 220 24.64 -9.81 5.67
N ILE A 221 25.11 -8.57 5.54
CA ILE A 221 26.32 -8.22 4.80
C ILE A 221 27.53 -9.01 5.35
N ARG A 222 27.69 -9.06 6.67
CA ARG A 222 28.76 -9.85 7.30
C ARG A 222 28.64 -11.34 7.02
N ARG A 223 27.43 -11.92 7.09
CA ARG A 223 27.19 -13.35 6.79
C ARG A 223 27.49 -13.68 5.33
N ARG A 224 27.14 -12.78 4.41
CA ARG A 224 27.43 -12.95 2.97
C ARG A 224 28.90 -12.71 2.61
N LYS A 225 29.74 -12.27 3.55
CA LYS A 225 31.15 -11.86 3.31
C LYS A 225 31.28 -10.85 2.17
N GLN A 226 30.28 -10.00 2.03
CA GLN A 226 30.28 -8.95 1.01
C GLN A 226 31.17 -7.80 1.45
N ALA A 227 31.91 -7.20 0.51
CA ALA A 227 32.60 -5.94 0.76
C ALA A 227 31.59 -4.85 1.16
N PRO A 228 31.97 -3.88 2.01
CA PRO A 228 31.14 -2.72 2.25
C PRO A 228 30.73 -2.09 0.93
N ALA A 229 29.41 -1.90 0.74
CA ALA A 229 28.90 -1.21 -0.44
C ALA A 229 29.46 0.23 -0.46
N PRO A 230 29.70 0.82 -1.65
CA PRO A 230 29.83 2.26 -1.75
C PRO A 230 28.60 2.91 -1.13
N ALA A 231 28.68 4.22 -0.84
CA ALA A 231 27.63 4.96 -0.13
C ALA A 231 26.22 4.48 -0.50
N PRO A 232 25.35 4.21 0.47
CA PRO A 232 24.02 3.65 0.21
C PRO A 232 23.27 4.57 -0.76
N MET A 233 22.66 3.98 -1.79
CA MET A 233 21.87 4.72 -2.77
C MET A 233 20.50 4.08 -2.86
N ASP A 234 19.50 4.71 -2.25
CA ASP A 234 18.11 4.30 -2.35
C ASP A 234 17.53 4.78 -3.68
N ARG A 235 17.17 3.85 -4.55
CA ARG A 235 16.59 4.08 -5.89
C ARG A 235 15.24 3.38 -6.04
N GLY A 236 14.65 2.99 -4.95
CA GLY A 236 13.40 2.25 -4.97
C GLY A 236 12.18 3.15 -4.92
N SER A 237 11.07 2.59 -4.50
CA SER A 237 9.78 3.25 -4.30
C SER A 237 8.98 2.51 -3.25
N ILE A 238 8.03 3.18 -2.62
CA ILE A 238 7.03 2.52 -1.79
C ILE A 238 5.68 3.21 -1.93
N MET A 239 4.66 2.41 -2.20
CA MET A 239 3.27 2.86 -2.06
C MET A 239 2.74 2.45 -0.70
N MET A 240 2.09 3.39 -0.01
CA MET A 240 1.48 3.17 1.30
C MET A 240 0.01 3.58 1.25
N ILE A 241 -0.88 2.59 1.36
CA ILE A 241 -2.33 2.81 1.39
C ILE A 241 -2.80 2.71 2.82
N VAL A 242 -3.49 3.73 3.31
CA VAL A 242 -4.02 3.81 4.67
C VAL A 242 -5.53 3.86 4.63
N ALA A 243 -6.18 2.92 5.28
CA ALA A 243 -7.62 2.91 5.50
C ALA A 243 -7.94 3.16 6.98
N THR A 244 -9.06 3.81 7.26
CA THR A 244 -9.57 3.95 8.63
C THR A 244 -11.08 4.17 8.64
N ASP A 245 -11.72 3.83 9.75
CA ASP A 245 -13.11 4.20 10.05
C ASP A 245 -13.21 5.40 11.00
N LEU A 246 -12.11 6.09 11.26
CA LEU A 246 -12.10 7.34 12.02
C LEU A 246 -12.90 8.43 11.31
N PRO A 247 -13.79 9.16 12.02
CA PRO A 247 -14.44 10.34 11.47
C PRO A 247 -13.44 11.51 11.41
N VAL A 248 -12.82 11.65 10.27
CA VAL A 248 -11.78 12.67 10.03
C VAL A 248 -12.07 13.46 8.75
N SER A 249 -11.59 14.71 8.70
CA SER A 249 -11.49 15.47 7.44
C SER A 249 -10.30 14.99 6.61
N ASP A 250 -10.27 15.38 5.34
CA ASP A 250 -9.14 15.16 4.44
C ASP A 250 -7.84 15.77 4.99
N ARG A 251 -7.93 16.99 5.57
CA ARG A 251 -6.81 17.66 6.24
C ARG A 251 -6.29 16.84 7.42
N GLN A 252 -7.18 16.30 8.28
CA GLN A 252 -6.79 15.45 9.40
C GLN A 252 -6.20 14.13 8.93
N LEU A 253 -6.81 13.51 7.91
CA LEU A 253 -6.31 12.30 7.30
C LEU A 253 -4.90 12.50 6.71
N ARG A 254 -4.66 13.63 6.03
CA ARG A 254 -3.31 14.00 5.54
C ARG A 254 -2.29 14.12 6.67
N ARG A 255 -2.69 14.61 7.86
CA ARG A 255 -1.82 14.62 9.04
C ARG A 255 -1.50 13.22 9.54
N ILE A 256 -2.44 12.29 9.44
CA ILE A 256 -2.23 10.88 9.81
C ILE A 256 -1.27 10.21 8.82
N ILE A 257 -1.60 10.19 7.53
CA ILE A 257 -0.86 9.40 6.54
C ILE A 257 0.61 9.82 6.38
N LYS A 258 0.93 11.11 6.49
CA LYS A 258 2.33 11.56 6.42
C LYS A 258 3.22 10.95 7.51
N ARG A 259 2.65 10.39 8.59
CA ARG A 259 3.39 9.71 9.65
C ARG A 259 3.74 8.26 9.34
N CYS A 260 3.30 7.73 8.18
CA CYS A 260 3.87 6.50 7.63
C CYS A 260 5.39 6.61 7.50
N SER A 261 5.92 7.82 7.23
CA SER A 261 7.36 8.09 7.19
C SER A 261 8.10 7.67 8.45
N VAL A 262 7.46 7.75 9.62
CA VAL A 262 8.04 7.29 10.89
C VAL A 262 8.20 5.76 10.90
N GLY A 263 7.19 5.03 10.40
CA GLY A 263 7.25 3.57 10.26
C GLY A 263 8.36 3.13 9.30
N LEU A 264 8.51 3.83 8.17
CA LEU A 264 9.59 3.60 7.21
C LEU A 264 10.97 3.86 7.82
N ALA A 265 11.13 4.98 8.51
CA ALA A 265 12.41 5.33 9.17
C ALA A 265 12.81 4.28 10.22
N ARG A 266 11.84 3.68 10.93
CA ARG A 266 12.08 2.57 11.87
C ARG A 266 12.56 1.29 11.18
N CYS A 267 12.30 1.13 9.88
CA CYS A 267 12.82 0.03 9.07
C CYS A 267 14.17 0.36 8.40
N GLY A 268 14.66 1.60 8.54
CA GLY A 268 15.94 2.04 8.01
C GLY A 268 15.85 2.84 6.70
N SER A 269 14.65 3.25 6.26
CA SER A 269 14.54 4.13 5.09
C SER A 269 14.96 5.56 5.45
N TYR A 270 15.72 6.20 4.55
CA TYR A 270 16.10 7.61 4.61
C TYR A 270 15.53 8.43 3.42
N PHE A 271 14.61 7.82 2.64
CA PHE A 271 13.89 8.48 1.55
C PHE A 271 14.84 9.07 0.49
N GLY A 272 15.68 8.20 -0.10
CA GLY A 272 16.73 8.60 -1.04
C GLY A 272 16.18 9.30 -2.28
N HIS A 273 17.03 10.10 -2.94
CA HIS A 273 16.65 10.92 -4.11
C HIS A 273 15.90 10.15 -5.20
N GLY A 274 16.28 8.90 -5.46
CA GLY A 274 15.68 8.06 -6.51
C GLY A 274 14.45 7.27 -6.05
N SER A 275 13.93 7.52 -4.84
CA SER A 275 12.76 6.82 -4.29
C SER A 275 11.46 7.57 -4.60
N GLY A 276 10.39 6.84 -4.90
CA GLY A 276 9.03 7.36 -5.04
C GLY A 276 8.20 6.93 -3.82
N ASP A 277 8.12 7.79 -2.80
CA ASP A 277 7.49 7.47 -1.53
C ASP A 277 6.16 8.21 -1.44
N VAL A 278 5.05 7.50 -1.68
CA VAL A 278 3.72 8.08 -1.81
C VAL A 278 2.73 7.42 -0.86
N MET A 279 1.98 8.23 -0.13
CA MET A 279 0.93 7.84 0.79
C MET A 279 -0.43 8.23 0.24
N ILE A 280 -1.39 7.31 0.27
CA ILE A 280 -2.78 7.55 -0.10
C ILE A 280 -3.64 7.04 1.04
N GLY A 281 -4.48 7.90 1.60
CA GLY A 281 -5.38 7.52 2.70
C GLY A 281 -6.85 7.74 2.35
N PHE A 282 -7.71 6.92 2.93
CA PHE A 282 -9.16 7.13 2.90
C PHE A 282 -9.81 6.75 4.22
N SER A 283 -10.95 7.41 4.50
CA SER A 283 -11.82 7.08 5.63
C SER A 283 -13.16 6.58 5.14
N THR A 284 -13.66 5.50 5.77
CA THR A 284 -14.99 4.96 5.48
C THR A 284 -16.11 5.64 6.27
N ALA A 285 -15.78 6.48 7.27
CA ALA A 285 -16.76 7.10 8.17
C ALA A 285 -17.59 8.21 7.51
N ASN A 286 -16.91 9.16 6.85
CA ASN A 286 -17.57 10.29 6.20
C ASN A 286 -17.72 10.04 4.70
N ARG A 287 -18.96 10.10 4.21
CA ARG A 287 -19.28 9.89 2.79
C ARG A 287 -19.74 11.20 2.15
N VAL A 288 -19.31 11.43 0.91
CA VAL A 288 -19.64 12.63 0.13
C VAL A 288 -20.47 12.23 -1.07
N PRO A 289 -21.78 12.56 -1.11
CA PRO A 289 -22.63 12.24 -2.24
C PRO A 289 -22.11 12.88 -3.54
N ASN A 290 -22.13 12.14 -4.63
CA ASN A 290 -21.86 12.68 -5.95
C ASN A 290 -23.15 13.17 -6.59
N GLY A 291 -23.36 14.47 -6.62
CA GLY A 291 -24.60 15.09 -7.08
C GLY A 291 -25.70 15.13 -6.00
N GLY A 292 -26.96 15.32 -6.45
CA GLY A 292 -28.11 15.48 -5.55
C GLY A 292 -28.46 16.93 -5.26
N MET A 293 -29.54 17.12 -4.47
CA MET A 293 -30.08 18.47 -4.14
C MET A 293 -29.45 19.09 -2.90
N ALA A 294 -28.71 18.31 -2.09
CA ALA A 294 -28.08 18.81 -0.89
C ALA A 294 -27.01 19.85 -1.24
N ARG A 295 -27.12 21.04 -0.65
CA ARG A 295 -26.12 22.13 -0.81
C ARG A 295 -25.22 22.29 0.39
N VAL A 296 -25.54 21.63 1.50
CA VAL A 296 -24.80 21.64 2.76
C VAL A 296 -24.66 20.20 3.22
N LEU A 297 -23.46 19.82 3.65
CA LEU A 297 -23.17 18.50 4.21
C LEU A 297 -22.79 18.63 5.67
N THR A 298 -23.26 17.70 6.50
CA THR A 298 -22.80 17.54 7.87
C THR A 298 -21.75 16.44 7.90
N ARG A 299 -20.62 16.70 8.53
CA ARG A 299 -19.55 15.72 8.72
C ARG A 299 -19.17 15.66 10.20
N HIS A 300 -18.71 14.50 10.64
CA HIS A 300 -18.13 14.32 11.96
C HIS A 300 -16.61 14.38 11.85
N GLU A 301 -15.98 15.11 12.79
CA GLU A 301 -14.54 15.18 12.88
C GLU A 301 -14.09 14.97 14.31
N LEU A 302 -12.93 14.34 14.48
CA LEU A 302 -12.27 14.28 15.78
C LEU A 302 -11.69 15.66 16.14
N THR A 303 -11.50 15.91 17.44
CA THR A 303 -10.66 17.03 17.84
C THR A 303 -9.19 16.76 17.47
N GLU A 304 -8.38 17.83 17.35
CA GLU A 304 -6.98 17.68 16.96
C GLU A 304 -6.17 16.84 17.96
N GLU A 305 -6.48 16.95 19.25
CA GLU A 305 -5.85 16.19 20.33
C GLU A 305 -6.15 14.70 20.25
N ALA A 306 -7.36 14.33 19.80
CA ALA A 306 -7.77 12.94 19.63
C ALA A 306 -7.01 12.21 18.50
N LEU A 307 -6.38 12.95 17.59
CA LEU A 307 -5.58 12.37 16.50
C LEU A 307 -4.26 11.76 16.98
N GLU A 308 -3.77 12.06 18.18
CA GLU A 308 -2.47 11.59 18.67
C GLU A 308 -2.36 10.06 18.64
N THR A 309 -3.45 9.38 19.04
CA THR A 309 -3.50 7.90 18.98
C THR A 309 -3.41 7.38 17.54
N ALA A 310 -4.05 8.05 16.58
CA ALA A 310 -3.99 7.68 15.17
C ALA A 310 -2.58 7.92 14.57
N PHE A 311 -1.88 8.95 15.03
CA PHE A 311 -0.50 9.21 14.63
C PHE A 311 0.46 8.10 15.07
N PHE A 312 0.24 7.60 16.28
CA PHE A 312 1.01 6.47 16.81
C PHE A 312 0.65 5.17 16.09
N ALA A 313 -0.66 4.93 15.88
CA ALA A 313 -1.18 3.74 15.22
C ALA A 313 -0.65 3.57 13.78
N VAL A 314 -0.67 4.64 12.97
CA VAL A 314 -0.20 4.57 11.58
C VAL A 314 1.30 4.31 11.49
N ALA A 315 2.10 4.85 12.43
CA ALA A 315 3.54 4.60 12.47
C ALA A 315 3.87 3.12 12.80
N GLU A 316 3.17 2.53 13.77
CA GLU A 316 3.31 1.10 14.11
C GLU A 316 2.83 0.20 12.96
N ALA A 317 1.63 0.48 12.42
CA ALA A 317 1.06 -0.32 11.34
C ALA A 317 1.92 -0.27 10.07
N THR A 318 2.49 0.89 9.73
CA THR A 318 3.40 1.00 8.58
C THR A 318 4.68 0.20 8.79
N GLN A 319 5.31 0.30 9.95
CA GLN A 319 6.50 -0.49 10.27
C GLN A 319 6.22 -1.99 10.15
N GLU A 320 5.10 -2.46 10.70
CA GLU A 320 4.74 -3.88 10.64
C GLU A 320 4.36 -4.32 9.22
N ALA A 321 3.66 -3.48 8.44
CA ALA A 321 3.32 -3.76 7.05
C ALA A 321 4.60 -3.95 6.19
N VAL A 322 5.61 -3.09 6.35
CA VAL A 322 6.90 -3.26 5.67
C VAL A 322 7.58 -4.57 6.08
N LEU A 323 7.61 -4.91 7.36
CA LEU A 323 8.19 -6.18 7.82
C LEU A 323 7.38 -7.38 7.32
N ASN A 324 6.06 -7.31 7.26
CA ASN A 324 5.22 -8.37 6.70
C ASN A 324 5.49 -8.56 5.20
N SER A 325 5.67 -7.49 4.43
CA SER A 325 6.02 -7.60 3.00
C SER A 325 7.32 -8.36 2.76
N LEU A 326 8.31 -8.20 3.65
CA LEU A 326 9.57 -8.94 3.62
C LEU A 326 9.42 -10.38 4.14
N CYS A 327 8.71 -10.56 5.26
CA CYS A 327 8.58 -11.86 5.92
C CYS A 327 7.72 -12.86 5.13
N CYS A 328 6.75 -12.37 4.37
CA CYS A 328 5.85 -13.21 3.57
C CYS A 328 6.38 -13.48 2.15
N ALA A 329 7.49 -12.84 1.74
CA ALA A 329 8.09 -13.06 0.44
C ALA A 329 9.09 -14.21 0.48
N ASP A 330 9.02 -15.08 -0.53
CA ASP A 330 9.97 -16.18 -0.76
C ASP A 330 11.14 -15.72 -1.66
N ASP A 331 12.13 -16.59 -1.85
CA ASP A 331 13.21 -16.37 -2.81
C ASP A 331 12.64 -16.31 -4.23
N VAL A 332 13.09 -15.35 -5.05
CA VAL A 332 12.66 -15.20 -6.44
C VAL A 332 13.86 -15.19 -7.39
N HIS A 333 13.74 -15.92 -8.50
CA HIS A 333 14.74 -15.94 -9.56
C HIS A 333 14.44 -14.79 -10.55
N ALA A 334 15.48 -13.96 -10.78
CA ALA A 334 15.43 -12.93 -11.82
C ALA A 334 15.63 -13.55 -13.21
N PRO A 335 15.18 -12.91 -14.31
CA PRO A 335 15.40 -13.39 -15.67
C PRO A 335 16.89 -13.56 -16.05
N ASP A 336 17.78 -12.84 -15.40
CA ASP A 336 19.23 -12.91 -15.58
C ASP A 336 19.92 -14.04 -14.76
N GLY A 337 19.13 -14.87 -14.06
CA GLY A 337 19.61 -15.98 -13.25
C GLY A 337 20.01 -15.61 -11.80
N ARG A 338 19.99 -14.34 -11.42
CA ARG A 338 20.19 -13.93 -10.02
C ARG A 338 19.04 -14.43 -9.14
N VAL A 339 19.35 -14.74 -7.89
CA VAL A 339 18.37 -15.05 -6.87
C VAL A 339 18.25 -13.86 -5.91
N ILE A 340 17.06 -13.32 -5.77
CA ILE A 340 16.76 -12.34 -4.72
C ILE A 340 16.16 -13.10 -3.55
N GLU A 341 16.89 -13.10 -2.45
CA GLU A 341 16.56 -13.88 -1.26
C GLU A 341 15.46 -13.23 -0.42
N GLY A 342 14.57 -14.06 0.14
CA GLY A 342 13.63 -13.65 1.18
C GLY A 342 14.34 -13.44 2.53
N ILE A 343 13.78 -12.58 3.37
CA ILE A 343 14.34 -12.28 4.71
C ILE A 343 14.31 -13.49 5.65
N GLY A 344 13.45 -14.49 5.37
CA GLY A 344 13.24 -15.64 6.22
C GLY A 344 14.47 -16.47 6.56
N ARG A 345 15.52 -16.36 5.76
CA ARG A 345 16.83 -17.02 5.99
C ARG A 345 17.65 -16.38 7.12
N TYR A 346 17.28 -15.17 7.53
CA TYR A 346 18.08 -14.31 8.41
C TYR A 346 17.41 -14.01 9.76
N LEU A 347 16.14 -14.39 9.89
CA LEU A 347 15.32 -14.21 11.10
C LEU A 347 15.37 -15.42 12.04
#